data_8ccf9420e869c3b8e92f52ad81a33229
#
_entry.id   8ccf9420e869c3b8e92f52ad81a33229
#
_cell.length_a   1.000
_cell.length_b   1.000
_cell.length_c   1.000
_cell.angle_alpha   90.00
_cell.angle_beta   90.00
_cell.angle_gamma   90.00
#
_symmetry.space_group_name_H-M   'P 1'
#
loop_
_entity.id
_entity.type
_entity.pdbx_description
1 polymer ?
#
loop_
_entity_poly.entity_id
_entity_poly.type
_entity_poly.pdbx_seq_one_letter_code
_entity_poly.pdbx_strand_id
1 'polypeptide(L)'
;MPERRIGYPGGLFALLWKEGKTIEQQKNRFTDAEMEIAKETDLPDLLESLGYQVRRVGSYHTTKEMDSLRIKNRRTWFRYSEGVGGDAITFLQRFCGKSFPEAVEYLLDYHGWARDSPAPQKSVPSKGQDRQKDEPPPPFALPLPNTDQRRVFAYLQKRGIAPQVIRGFIQAGLLYEDAEHHNCVFVGRNGGGQPVFASKRGTYDRNGPGFKGDVTGSNKDIAFRLPCDPGLDHVAVFEAPIDLMSFCTLHRQMRSNAVALCGLYRGPLDNYLRENPHLKQIVLCLDADGPGQEAAEKFLDEYPQ
;
A
#
# COMPACT_ATOMS: atom_id res chain seq x y z
N MET A 1 -0.56 28.58 -25.81
CA MET A 1 -0.82 27.67 -24.69
C MET A 1 0.41 27.69 -23.79
N PRO A 2 0.33 27.97 -22.48
CA PRO A 2 1.53 28.04 -21.63
C PRO A 2 2.00 26.63 -21.31
N GLU A 3 3.28 26.39 -21.54
CA GLU A 3 4.01 25.16 -21.16
C GLU A 3 3.98 24.96 -19.64
N ARG A 4 3.53 23.79 -19.19
CA ARG A 4 3.60 23.39 -17.78
C ARG A 4 5.00 22.90 -17.43
N ARG A 5 5.69 23.60 -16.55
CA ARG A 5 7.01 23.18 -16.07
C ARG A 5 6.87 22.26 -14.87
N ILE A 6 7.43 21.04 -15.00
CA ILE A 6 7.63 20.13 -13.87
C ILE A 6 9.00 20.47 -13.28
N GLY A 7 9.03 20.97 -12.03
CA GLY A 7 10.25 21.28 -11.31
C GLY A 7 10.53 20.28 -10.19
N TYR A 8 11.69 19.64 -10.22
CA TYR A 8 12.23 18.87 -9.11
C TYR A 8 13.10 19.77 -8.22
N PRO A 9 12.88 19.84 -6.90
CA PRO A 9 13.81 20.51 -6.01
C PRO A 9 14.92 19.55 -5.59
N GLY A 10 16.12 19.73 -6.10
CA GLY A 10 17.32 19.02 -5.65
C GLY A 10 18.13 18.44 -6.81
N GLY A 11 19.10 19.22 -7.29
CA GLY A 11 20.02 18.79 -8.35
C GLY A 11 20.85 17.57 -7.96
N LEU A 12 20.57 16.43 -8.56
CA LEU A 12 21.56 15.39 -8.90
C LEU A 12 21.00 14.33 -9.88
N PHE A 13 20.07 14.64 -10.78
CA PHE A 13 19.63 13.70 -11.82
C PHE A 13 19.48 14.38 -13.19
N ALA A 14 20.55 14.98 -13.67
CA ALA A 14 20.63 15.45 -15.05
C ALA A 14 21.93 14.92 -15.70
N LEU A 15 22.02 13.59 -15.87
CA LEU A 15 23.03 12.96 -16.73
C LEU A 15 22.77 11.45 -16.85
N LEU A 16 21.79 11.06 -17.66
CA LEU A 16 21.75 9.74 -18.33
C LEU A 16 20.58 9.70 -19.33
N TRP A 17 20.62 10.60 -20.31
CA TRP A 17 19.80 10.44 -21.50
C TRP A 17 20.74 10.40 -22.70
N LYS A 18 21.25 9.21 -23.03
CA LYS A 18 21.73 8.85 -24.37
C LYS A 18 21.64 7.33 -24.52
N GLU A 19 21.03 7.01 -25.64
CA GLU A 19 20.98 5.74 -26.36
C GLU A 19 19.63 5.00 -26.26
N GLY A 20 18.86 5.23 -27.33
CA GLY A 20 17.64 4.52 -27.64
C GLY A 20 17.91 3.02 -27.78
N LYS A 21 17.26 2.26 -26.92
CA LYS A 21 16.85 0.89 -27.19
C LYS A 21 15.35 0.87 -27.19
N THR A 22 14.79 0.62 -28.37
CA THR A 22 13.39 0.25 -28.56
C THR A 22 13.07 -0.88 -27.60
N ILE A 23 12.29 -0.61 -26.56
CA ILE A 23 11.75 -1.65 -25.70
C ILE A 23 10.65 -2.31 -26.53
N GLU A 24 10.96 -3.49 -27.08
CA GLU A 24 9.95 -4.40 -27.57
C GLU A 24 8.95 -4.61 -26.42
N GLN A 25 7.69 -4.31 -26.68
CA GLN A 25 6.58 -4.64 -25.80
C GLN A 25 6.69 -6.14 -25.43
N GLN A 26 7.17 -6.43 -24.22
CA GLN A 26 7.02 -7.76 -23.67
C GLN A 26 5.51 -7.99 -23.51
N LYS A 27 4.92 -8.69 -24.46
CA LYS A 27 3.60 -9.31 -24.29
C LYS A 27 3.59 -9.98 -22.93
N ASN A 28 2.65 -9.59 -22.07
CA ASN A 28 2.45 -10.25 -20.78
C ASN A 28 2.42 -11.78 -21.05
N ARG A 29 3.40 -12.49 -20.49
CA ARG A 29 3.57 -13.94 -20.69
C ARG A 29 2.36 -14.73 -20.18
N PHE A 30 1.59 -14.16 -19.25
CA PHE A 30 0.43 -14.72 -18.62
C PHE A 30 -0.78 -13.79 -18.80
N THR A 31 -1.94 -14.39 -19.00
CA THR A 31 -3.22 -13.68 -19.05
C THR A 31 -3.69 -13.30 -17.66
N ASP A 32 -4.61 -12.32 -17.57
CA ASP A 32 -5.20 -11.92 -16.29
C ASP A 32 -5.90 -13.09 -15.58
N ALA A 33 -6.54 -14.00 -16.33
CA ALA A 33 -7.17 -15.20 -15.78
C ALA A 33 -6.14 -16.17 -15.18
N GLU A 34 -5.01 -16.41 -15.85
CA GLU A 34 -3.91 -17.21 -15.33
C GLU A 34 -3.31 -16.61 -14.06
N MET A 35 -3.15 -15.28 -14.03
CA MET A 35 -2.66 -14.57 -12.86
C MET A 35 -3.64 -14.63 -11.69
N GLU A 36 -4.94 -14.54 -11.94
CA GLU A 36 -5.97 -14.66 -10.92
C GLU A 36 -5.96 -16.07 -10.28
N ILE A 37 -5.90 -17.13 -11.10
CA ILE A 37 -5.80 -18.51 -10.62
C ILE A 37 -4.57 -18.68 -9.73
N ALA A 38 -3.41 -18.21 -10.16
CA ALA A 38 -2.17 -18.32 -9.40
C ALA A 38 -2.23 -17.58 -8.07
N LYS A 39 -2.82 -16.37 -8.02
CA LYS A 39 -2.98 -15.56 -6.79
C LYS A 39 -4.04 -16.11 -5.85
N GLU A 40 -5.08 -16.76 -6.37
CA GLU A 40 -6.16 -17.34 -5.57
C GLU A 40 -5.84 -18.72 -5.00
N THR A 41 -4.63 -19.24 -5.22
CA THR A 41 -4.19 -20.52 -4.68
C THR A 41 -4.31 -20.58 -3.16
N ASP A 42 -4.88 -21.66 -2.67
CA ASP A 42 -4.96 -21.97 -1.24
C ASP A 42 -3.57 -22.31 -0.68
N LEU A 43 -3.02 -21.41 0.11
CA LEU A 43 -1.67 -21.53 0.64
C LEU A 43 -1.48 -22.70 1.62
N PRO A 44 -2.36 -22.96 2.59
CA PRO A 44 -2.31 -24.17 3.40
C PRO A 44 -2.18 -25.45 2.57
N ASP A 45 -3.07 -25.65 1.61
CA ASP A 45 -3.10 -26.86 0.79
C ASP A 45 -1.85 -26.95 -0.12
N LEU A 46 -1.41 -25.84 -0.68
CA LEU A 46 -0.16 -25.75 -1.43
C LEU A 46 1.05 -26.14 -0.57
N LEU A 47 1.14 -25.60 0.64
CA LEU A 47 2.26 -25.87 1.55
C LEU A 47 2.28 -27.35 1.97
N GLU A 48 1.14 -27.96 2.24
CA GLU A 48 1.03 -29.40 2.51
C GLU A 48 1.51 -30.23 1.30
N SER A 49 1.15 -29.83 0.08
CA SER A 49 1.63 -30.50 -1.15
C SER A 49 3.14 -30.34 -1.36
N LEU A 50 3.72 -29.28 -0.84
CA LEU A 50 5.17 -29.02 -0.83
C LEU A 50 5.90 -29.75 0.33
N GLY A 51 5.17 -30.49 1.19
CA GLY A 51 5.73 -31.26 2.30
C GLY A 51 5.85 -30.52 3.62
N TYR A 52 5.32 -29.30 3.75
CA TYR A 52 5.29 -28.58 5.03
C TYR A 52 4.19 -29.13 5.94
N GLN A 53 4.47 -29.19 7.24
CA GLN A 53 3.47 -29.58 8.24
C GLN A 53 2.64 -28.38 8.66
N VAL A 54 1.50 -28.15 8.01
CA VAL A 54 0.61 -27.03 8.27
C VAL A 54 -0.23 -27.32 9.51
N ARG A 55 -0.43 -26.30 10.34
CA ARG A 55 -1.31 -26.35 11.51
C ARG A 55 -2.10 -25.04 11.66
N ARG A 56 -3.34 -25.17 12.13
CA ARG A 56 -4.19 -24.00 12.44
C ARG A 56 -3.89 -23.48 13.85
N VAL A 57 -3.76 -22.15 13.98
CA VAL A 57 -3.58 -21.47 15.26
C VAL A 57 -4.54 -20.29 15.32
N GLY A 58 -5.68 -20.47 15.99
CA GLY A 58 -6.73 -19.44 16.03
C GLY A 58 -7.30 -19.14 14.64
N SER A 59 -7.20 -17.89 14.21
CA SER A 59 -7.72 -17.41 12.91
C SER A 59 -6.76 -17.54 11.74
N TYR A 60 -5.54 -18.08 11.92
CA TYR A 60 -4.52 -18.22 10.88
C TYR A 60 -3.92 -19.63 10.86
N HIS A 61 -3.17 -19.96 9.79
CA HIS A 61 -2.37 -21.16 9.69
C HIS A 61 -0.88 -20.82 9.83
N THR A 62 -0.09 -21.80 10.26
CA THR A 62 1.37 -21.74 10.34
C THR A 62 1.94 -23.11 9.96
N THR A 63 3.25 -23.20 9.78
CA THR A 63 3.91 -24.50 9.57
C THR A 63 4.84 -24.80 10.73
N LYS A 64 5.18 -26.08 10.91
CA LYS A 64 6.12 -26.52 11.93
C LYS A 64 7.55 -26.04 11.60
N GLU A 65 7.88 -26.03 10.32
CA GLU A 65 9.19 -25.67 9.78
C GLU A 65 9.45 -24.17 9.83
N MET A 66 8.39 -23.37 9.83
CA MET A 66 8.42 -21.91 9.86
C MET A 66 7.40 -21.37 10.87
N ASP A 67 7.68 -21.55 12.17
CA ASP A 67 6.75 -21.17 13.26
C ASP A 67 6.44 -19.68 13.35
N SER A 68 7.28 -18.80 12.76
CA SER A 68 7.03 -17.37 12.60
C SER A 68 6.15 -17.01 11.38
N LEU A 69 5.84 -17.99 10.51
CA LEU A 69 4.94 -17.81 9.38
C LEU A 69 3.48 -17.72 9.87
N ARG A 70 2.71 -16.81 9.31
CA ARG A 70 1.26 -16.69 9.51
C ARG A 70 0.57 -16.59 8.16
N ILE A 71 -0.36 -17.48 7.90
CA ILE A 71 -1.17 -17.50 6.68
C ILE A 71 -2.56 -17.01 7.07
N LYS A 72 -2.99 -15.91 6.47
CA LYS A 72 -4.28 -15.27 6.70
C LYS A 72 -5.19 -15.47 5.48
N ASN A 73 -6.49 -15.69 5.73
CA ASN A 73 -7.50 -15.90 4.68
C ASN A 73 -7.11 -16.99 3.66
N ARG A 74 -6.26 -17.95 4.06
CA ARG A 74 -5.74 -19.04 3.22
C ARG A 74 -5.00 -18.60 1.93
N ARG A 75 -4.78 -17.31 1.70
CA ARG A 75 -4.24 -16.74 0.44
C ARG A 75 -3.01 -15.87 0.62
N THR A 76 -2.83 -15.29 1.79
CA THR A 76 -1.69 -14.41 2.07
C THR A 76 -0.89 -14.93 3.25
N TRP A 77 0.43 -14.79 3.16
CA TRP A 77 1.33 -15.17 4.23
C TRP A 77 2.19 -13.99 4.68
N PHE A 78 2.64 -14.06 5.92
CA PHE A 78 3.62 -13.15 6.48
C PHE A 78 4.56 -13.92 7.40
N ARG A 79 5.87 -13.74 7.23
CA ARG A 79 6.92 -14.33 8.07
C ARG A 79 7.51 -13.27 8.98
N TYR A 80 7.14 -13.32 10.24
CA TYR A 80 7.52 -12.30 11.23
C TYR A 80 9.03 -12.25 11.50
N SER A 81 9.73 -13.38 11.43
CA SER A 81 11.19 -13.42 11.64
C SER A 81 12.00 -12.69 10.57
N GLU A 82 11.42 -12.53 9.36
CA GLU A 82 12.08 -11.88 8.23
C GLU A 82 11.41 -10.57 7.82
N GLY A 83 10.22 -10.28 8.36
CA GLY A 83 9.47 -9.07 8.01
C GLY A 83 8.92 -9.06 6.59
N VAL A 84 8.74 -10.23 5.97
CA VAL A 84 8.30 -10.37 4.58
C VAL A 84 6.99 -11.12 4.47
N GLY A 85 6.24 -10.84 3.41
CA GLY A 85 4.94 -11.48 3.16
C GLY A 85 4.55 -11.41 1.70
N GLY A 86 3.44 -12.07 1.37
CA GLY A 86 2.91 -12.08 0.03
C GLY A 86 1.83 -13.14 -0.21
N ASP A 87 1.71 -13.58 -1.45
CA ASP A 87 0.78 -14.60 -1.95
C ASP A 87 1.51 -15.93 -2.28
N ALA A 88 0.83 -16.85 -2.94
CA ALA A 88 1.42 -18.13 -3.34
C ALA A 88 2.59 -17.97 -4.33
N ILE A 89 2.52 -17.00 -5.25
CA ILE A 89 3.59 -16.72 -6.21
C ILE A 89 4.85 -16.29 -5.47
N THR A 90 4.74 -15.31 -4.59
CA THR A 90 5.86 -14.79 -3.81
C THR A 90 6.41 -15.82 -2.83
N PHE A 91 5.57 -16.74 -2.31
CA PHE A 91 6.04 -17.86 -1.48
C PHE A 91 6.97 -18.78 -2.27
N LEU A 92 6.55 -19.19 -3.48
CA LEU A 92 7.35 -20.05 -4.33
C LEU A 92 8.66 -19.40 -4.78
N GLN A 93 8.63 -18.09 -5.05
CA GLN A 93 9.84 -17.34 -5.39
C GLN A 93 10.83 -17.33 -4.23
N ARG A 94 10.35 -17.03 -3.02
CA ARG A 94 11.23 -16.80 -1.88
C ARG A 94 11.73 -18.08 -1.23
N PHE A 95 10.88 -19.08 -1.09
CA PHE A 95 11.19 -20.30 -0.32
C PHE A 95 11.43 -21.54 -1.18
N CYS A 96 11.02 -21.49 -2.46
CA CYS A 96 11.22 -22.61 -3.39
C CYS A 96 12.19 -22.25 -4.52
N GLY A 97 12.81 -21.06 -4.51
CA GLY A 97 13.83 -20.63 -5.48
C GLY A 97 13.33 -20.49 -6.91
N LYS A 98 12.00 -20.37 -7.11
CA LYS A 98 11.42 -20.23 -8.46
C LYS A 98 11.49 -18.76 -8.91
N SER A 99 11.75 -18.55 -10.20
CA SER A 99 11.51 -17.26 -10.84
C SER A 99 10.02 -16.95 -10.90
N PHE A 100 9.62 -15.71 -11.13
CA PHE A 100 8.21 -15.33 -11.27
C PHE A 100 7.47 -16.19 -12.32
N PRO A 101 7.98 -16.38 -13.55
CA PRO A 101 7.32 -17.24 -14.53
C PRO A 101 7.18 -18.69 -14.07
N GLU A 102 8.22 -19.27 -13.48
CA GLU A 102 8.20 -20.65 -12.97
C GLU A 102 7.22 -20.83 -11.81
N ALA A 103 7.08 -19.82 -10.97
CA ALA A 103 6.12 -19.84 -9.88
C ALA A 103 4.68 -19.83 -10.40
N VAL A 104 4.37 -18.97 -11.38
CA VAL A 104 3.04 -18.91 -12.01
C VAL A 104 2.74 -20.20 -12.74
N GLU A 105 3.66 -20.72 -13.57
CA GLU A 105 3.49 -22.00 -14.28
C GLU A 105 3.25 -23.16 -13.30
N TYR A 106 4.01 -23.23 -12.22
CA TYR A 106 3.83 -24.24 -11.18
C TYR A 106 2.43 -24.20 -10.56
N LEU A 107 1.90 -22.99 -10.27
CA LEU A 107 0.56 -22.83 -9.70
C LEU A 107 -0.54 -23.18 -10.71
N LEU A 108 -0.35 -22.84 -11.97
CA LEU A 108 -1.27 -23.24 -13.05
C LEU A 108 -1.32 -24.78 -13.19
N ASP A 109 -0.16 -25.43 -13.20
CA ASP A 109 -0.07 -26.90 -13.22
C ASP A 109 -0.70 -27.52 -11.96
N TYR A 110 -0.47 -26.92 -10.78
CA TYR A 110 -1.08 -27.35 -9.52
C TYR A 110 -2.61 -27.32 -9.57
N HIS A 111 -3.20 -26.34 -10.28
CA HIS A 111 -4.64 -26.24 -10.52
C HIS A 111 -5.12 -27.06 -11.73
N GLY A 112 -4.25 -27.79 -12.41
CA GLY A 112 -4.59 -28.54 -13.62
C GLY A 112 -4.97 -27.66 -14.82
N TRP A 113 -4.44 -26.42 -14.85
CA TRP A 113 -4.70 -25.45 -15.92
C TRP A 113 -3.89 -25.84 -17.19
N ALA A 114 -4.58 -26.32 -18.23
CA ALA A 114 -3.97 -26.52 -19.53
C ALA A 114 -4.23 -25.30 -20.43
N ARG A 115 -3.17 -24.72 -21.01
CA ARG A 115 -3.24 -23.49 -21.86
C ARG A 115 -4.15 -23.60 -23.07
N ASP A 116 -4.50 -24.84 -23.49
CA ASP A 116 -5.38 -25.14 -24.65
C ASP A 116 -6.82 -25.51 -24.25
N SER A 117 -7.20 -25.37 -22.98
CA SER A 117 -8.56 -25.69 -22.54
C SER A 117 -9.41 -24.43 -22.42
N PRO A 118 -10.69 -24.45 -22.91
CA PRO A 118 -11.61 -23.34 -22.63
C PRO A 118 -11.78 -23.16 -21.13
N ALA A 119 -11.87 -21.90 -20.67
CA ALA A 119 -11.99 -21.55 -19.28
C ALA A 119 -12.97 -22.47 -18.54
N PRO A 120 -12.58 -23.08 -17.42
CA PRO A 120 -13.49 -23.93 -16.67
C PRO A 120 -14.68 -23.10 -16.19
N GLN A 121 -15.87 -23.56 -16.56
CA GLN A 121 -17.11 -23.06 -15.96
C GLN A 121 -16.96 -23.20 -14.45
N LYS A 122 -17.24 -22.09 -13.73
CA LYS A 122 -17.22 -22.03 -12.27
C LYS A 122 -17.88 -23.27 -11.67
N SER A 123 -17.09 -24.25 -11.27
CA SER A 123 -17.57 -25.35 -10.45
C SER A 123 -17.90 -24.74 -9.09
N VAL A 124 -19.18 -24.71 -8.79
CA VAL A 124 -19.70 -24.33 -7.47
C VAL A 124 -19.05 -25.28 -6.45
N PRO A 125 -18.30 -24.77 -5.46
CA PRO A 125 -17.75 -25.63 -4.42
C PRO A 125 -18.90 -26.28 -3.66
N SER A 126 -18.88 -27.60 -3.56
CA SER A 126 -19.80 -28.39 -2.73
C SER A 126 -19.77 -27.85 -1.30
N LYS A 127 -20.96 -27.62 -0.76
CA LYS A 127 -21.23 -27.18 0.61
C LYS A 127 -20.48 -28.04 1.63
N GLY A 128 -19.40 -27.52 2.19
CA GLY A 128 -18.85 -27.89 3.49
C GLY A 128 -19.11 -26.73 4.45
N GLN A 129 -19.88 -27.02 5.46
CA GLN A 129 -20.44 -26.17 6.50
C GLN A 129 -19.42 -25.23 7.15
N ASP A 130 -19.93 -24.04 7.44
CA ASP A 130 -19.45 -22.85 8.16
C ASP A 130 -18.95 -21.70 7.27
N ARG A 131 -19.84 -21.23 6.40
CA ARG A 131 -19.88 -19.81 6.05
C ARG A 131 -20.56 -19.07 7.20
N GLN A 132 -19.79 -18.45 8.07
CA GLN A 132 -20.30 -17.26 8.72
C GLN A 132 -20.77 -16.33 7.59
N LYS A 133 -22.07 -15.97 7.68
CA LYS A 133 -22.74 -15.04 6.77
C LYS A 133 -21.81 -13.88 6.45
N ASP A 134 -21.82 -13.45 5.18
CA ASP A 134 -21.33 -12.16 4.72
C ASP A 134 -22.02 -11.03 5.53
N GLU A 135 -21.52 -10.76 6.72
CA GLU A 135 -21.79 -9.49 7.37
C GLU A 135 -21.03 -8.44 6.54
N PRO A 136 -21.70 -7.38 6.11
CA PRO A 136 -21.02 -6.28 5.44
C PRO A 136 -19.84 -5.86 6.34
N PRO A 137 -18.68 -5.52 5.74
CA PRO A 137 -17.52 -5.10 6.54
C PRO A 137 -17.98 -4.03 7.55
N PRO A 138 -17.49 -4.08 8.78
CA PRO A 138 -17.91 -3.15 9.81
C PRO A 138 -17.74 -1.72 9.30
N PRO A 139 -18.67 -0.81 9.62
CA PRO A 139 -18.58 0.57 9.19
C PRO A 139 -17.28 1.18 9.69
N PHE A 140 -16.71 2.11 8.89
CA PHE A 140 -15.49 2.84 9.28
C PHE A 140 -15.70 3.53 10.63
N ALA A 141 -14.77 3.26 11.55
CA ALA A 141 -14.70 3.93 12.83
C ALA A 141 -13.24 4.24 13.19
N LEU A 142 -12.97 5.46 13.62
CA LEU A 142 -11.63 5.83 14.09
C LEU A 142 -11.27 5.05 15.35
N PRO A 143 -10.01 4.56 15.48
CA PRO A 143 -9.50 4.04 16.74
C PRO A 143 -9.62 5.07 17.86
N LEU A 144 -9.88 4.60 19.08
CA LEU A 144 -9.98 5.49 20.24
C LEU A 144 -8.64 6.22 20.45
N PRO A 145 -8.67 7.55 20.64
CA PRO A 145 -7.46 8.32 20.89
C PRO A 145 -6.91 8.05 22.31
N ASN A 146 -5.59 8.00 22.42
CA ASN A 146 -4.93 7.98 23.71
C ASN A 146 -5.04 9.35 24.41
N THR A 147 -4.92 9.37 25.73
CA THR A 147 -4.95 10.59 26.55
C THR A 147 -3.73 11.50 26.32
N ASP A 148 -2.63 10.94 25.87
CA ASP A 148 -1.42 11.69 25.49
C ASP A 148 -0.87 11.22 24.14
N GLN A 149 0.14 11.95 23.61
CA GLN A 149 0.70 11.72 22.28
C GLN A 149 2.22 11.44 22.35
N ARG A 150 2.73 11.03 23.52
CA ARG A 150 4.18 11.01 23.79
C ARG A 150 4.93 10.03 22.90
N ARG A 151 4.34 8.87 22.63
CA ARG A 151 4.99 7.85 21.79
C ARG A 151 5.01 8.26 20.33
N VAL A 152 3.90 8.83 19.83
CA VAL A 152 3.83 9.40 18.49
C VAL A 152 4.87 10.50 18.31
N PHE A 153 5.00 11.41 19.29
CA PHE A 153 6.04 12.42 19.27
C PHE A 153 7.44 11.81 19.22
N ALA A 154 7.77 10.91 20.14
CA ALA A 154 9.09 10.28 20.19
C ALA A 154 9.42 9.52 18.90
N TYR A 155 8.46 8.77 18.37
CA TYR A 155 8.62 8.00 17.15
C TYR A 155 8.88 8.89 15.93
N LEU A 156 8.07 9.94 15.74
CA LEU A 156 8.20 10.83 14.59
C LEU A 156 9.44 11.72 14.69
N GLN A 157 9.81 12.19 15.91
CA GLN A 157 11.07 12.90 16.11
C GLN A 157 12.29 12.03 15.80
N LYS A 158 12.28 10.76 16.20
CA LYS A 158 13.34 9.80 15.84
C LYS A 158 13.48 9.64 14.32
N ARG A 159 12.40 9.87 13.56
CA ARG A 159 12.39 9.89 12.09
C ARG A 159 12.72 11.25 11.48
N GLY A 160 13.14 12.21 12.28
CA GLY A 160 13.56 13.54 11.83
C GLY A 160 12.40 14.53 11.61
N ILE A 161 11.16 14.19 11.97
CA ILE A 161 10.04 15.13 11.84
C ILE A 161 10.13 16.22 12.90
N ALA A 162 10.05 17.47 12.47
CA ALA A 162 10.15 18.61 13.37
C ALA A 162 8.96 18.66 14.37
N PRO A 163 9.21 18.97 15.68
CA PRO A 163 8.16 18.99 16.69
C PRO A 163 6.97 19.90 16.37
N GLN A 164 7.23 21.04 15.73
CA GLN A 164 6.17 21.96 15.31
C GLN A 164 5.28 21.39 14.21
N VAL A 165 5.83 20.58 13.29
CA VAL A 165 5.05 19.85 12.27
C VAL A 165 4.16 18.83 12.95
N ILE A 166 4.72 18.01 13.85
CA ILE A 166 3.94 17.00 14.60
C ILE A 166 2.78 17.68 15.35
N ARG A 167 3.05 18.77 16.09
CA ARG A 167 2.00 19.53 16.80
C ARG A 167 0.92 20.05 15.86
N GLY A 168 1.33 20.62 14.72
CA GLY A 168 0.39 21.13 13.72
C GLY A 168 -0.58 20.06 13.21
N PHE A 169 -0.06 18.86 12.87
CA PHE A 169 -0.89 17.75 12.41
C PHE A 169 -1.83 17.21 13.51
N ILE A 170 -1.38 17.18 14.77
CA ILE A 170 -2.22 16.78 15.91
C ILE A 170 -3.33 17.83 16.14
N GLN A 171 -2.99 19.13 16.15
CA GLN A 171 -3.96 20.20 16.33
C GLN A 171 -4.99 20.26 15.19
N ALA A 172 -4.59 19.93 13.98
CA ALA A 172 -5.49 19.83 12.83
C ALA A 172 -6.37 18.55 12.86
N GLY A 173 -6.19 17.66 13.84
CA GLY A 173 -6.90 16.40 13.93
C GLY A 173 -6.60 15.42 12.78
N LEU A 174 -5.41 15.56 12.19
CA LEU A 174 -4.90 14.69 11.12
C LEU A 174 -3.98 13.58 11.64
N LEU A 175 -3.52 13.68 12.87
CA LEU A 175 -2.62 12.74 13.52
C LEU A 175 -2.97 12.61 15.00
N TYR A 176 -2.99 11.38 15.52
CA TYR A 176 -3.06 11.12 16.95
C TYR A 176 -2.47 9.75 17.30
N GLU A 177 -2.32 9.47 18.60
CA GLU A 177 -1.92 8.18 19.16
C GLU A 177 -3.14 7.35 19.50
N ASP A 178 -3.25 6.08 19.02
CA ASP A 178 -4.33 5.21 19.46
C ASP A 178 -4.13 4.69 20.89
N ALA A 179 -5.23 4.48 21.62
CA ALA A 179 -5.20 4.06 23.01
C ALA A 179 -4.80 2.58 23.19
N GLU A 180 -5.04 1.73 22.18
CA GLU A 180 -4.88 0.29 22.32
C GLU A 180 -3.43 -0.14 22.10
N HIS A 181 -2.79 0.37 21.05
CA HIS A 181 -1.46 -0.09 20.63
C HIS A 181 -0.43 1.03 20.55
N HIS A 182 -0.83 2.27 20.86
CA HIS A 182 0.00 3.47 20.76
C HIS A 182 0.59 3.72 19.36
N ASN A 183 -0.15 3.34 18.32
CA ASN A 183 0.23 3.61 16.94
C ASN A 183 0.02 5.08 16.57
N CYS A 184 0.78 5.58 15.61
CA CYS A 184 0.39 6.79 14.86
C CYS A 184 -0.85 6.47 14.03
N VAL A 185 -1.93 7.22 14.21
CA VAL A 185 -3.14 7.19 13.38
C VAL A 185 -3.17 8.43 12.51
N PHE A 186 -3.07 8.25 11.21
CA PHE A 186 -3.14 9.31 10.20
C PHE A 186 -4.55 9.34 9.61
N VAL A 187 -5.25 10.45 9.77
CA VAL A 187 -6.68 10.57 9.44
C VAL A 187 -6.87 11.28 8.11
N GLY A 188 -7.53 10.59 7.18
CA GLY A 188 -8.00 11.18 5.92
C GLY A 188 -9.42 11.70 6.04
N ARG A 189 -9.65 12.93 5.60
CA ARG A 189 -10.95 13.61 5.64
C ARG A 189 -11.46 13.89 4.23
N ASN A 190 -12.76 13.71 4.01
CA ASN A 190 -13.42 14.11 2.76
C ASN A 190 -13.51 15.64 2.63
N GLY A 191 -14.02 16.14 1.48
CA GLY A 191 -14.22 17.58 1.23
C GLY A 191 -15.13 18.26 2.24
N GLY A 192 -16.01 17.53 2.94
CA GLY A 192 -16.85 18.02 4.03
C GLY A 192 -16.17 17.97 5.41
N GLY A 193 -14.89 17.63 5.49
CA GLY A 193 -14.12 17.56 6.75
C GLY A 193 -14.39 16.32 7.60
N GLN A 194 -15.23 15.39 7.15
CA GLN A 194 -15.55 14.17 7.89
C GLN A 194 -14.41 13.14 7.75
N PRO A 195 -14.00 12.47 8.83
CA PRO A 195 -13.03 11.39 8.76
C PRO A 195 -13.66 10.17 8.06
N VAL A 196 -13.02 9.70 7.00
CA VAL A 196 -13.49 8.56 6.18
C VAL A 196 -12.38 7.57 5.87
N PHE A 197 -11.17 7.88 6.26
CA PHE A 197 -9.99 7.05 6.09
C PHE A 197 -9.08 7.19 7.31
N ALA A 198 -8.40 6.12 7.70
CA ALA A 198 -7.27 6.21 8.60
C ALA A 198 -6.25 5.11 8.30
N SER A 199 -4.97 5.48 8.29
CA SER A 199 -3.85 4.51 8.28
C SER A 199 -3.13 4.53 9.63
N LYS A 200 -2.61 3.36 10.03
CA LYS A 200 -1.88 3.18 11.29
C LYS A 200 -0.42 2.84 11.02
N ARG A 201 0.47 3.42 11.81
CA ARG A 201 1.89 3.09 11.86
C ARG A 201 2.33 2.78 13.27
N GLY A 202 2.84 1.58 13.48
CA GLY A 202 3.36 1.13 14.78
C GLY A 202 4.54 1.98 15.23
N THR A 203 4.53 2.36 16.51
CA THR A 203 5.61 3.13 17.14
C THR A 203 6.68 2.23 17.77
N TYR A 204 6.45 0.92 17.81
CA TYR A 204 7.42 -0.07 18.31
C TYR A 204 8.21 -0.67 17.15
N ASP A 205 9.53 -0.60 17.24
CA ASP A 205 10.49 -1.12 16.25
C ASP A 205 11.47 -2.16 16.83
N ARG A 206 11.08 -2.82 17.94
CA ARG A 206 11.99 -3.72 18.68
C ARG A 206 12.44 -4.97 17.91
N ASN A 207 11.64 -5.48 16.96
CA ASN A 207 11.90 -6.75 16.27
C ASN A 207 11.57 -6.73 14.77
N GLY A 208 11.88 -5.65 14.07
CA GLY A 208 11.62 -5.54 12.63
C GLY A 208 10.77 -4.33 12.24
N PRO A 209 10.31 -4.25 10.97
CA PRO A 209 9.50 -3.13 10.51
C PRO A 209 8.21 -3.04 11.32
N GLY A 210 7.95 -1.88 11.91
CA GLY A 210 6.76 -1.63 12.72
C GLY A 210 5.47 -1.86 11.92
N PHE A 211 4.38 -2.12 12.64
CA PHE A 211 3.05 -2.34 12.06
C PHE A 211 2.69 -1.22 11.05
N LYS A 212 2.13 -1.60 9.90
CA LYS A 212 1.56 -0.70 8.89
C LYS A 212 0.23 -1.30 8.43
N GLY A 213 -0.83 -0.50 8.37
CA GLY A 213 -2.14 -0.97 7.88
C GLY A 213 -3.21 0.10 7.96
N ASP A 214 -4.26 -0.06 7.17
CA ASP A 214 -5.43 0.82 7.20
C ASP A 214 -6.45 0.34 8.24
N VAL A 215 -7.24 1.27 8.74
CA VAL A 215 -8.40 0.95 9.58
C VAL A 215 -9.49 0.32 8.70
N THR A 216 -10.12 -0.73 9.20
CA THR A 216 -11.20 -1.44 8.47
C THR A 216 -12.33 -0.48 8.11
N GLY A 217 -12.86 -0.60 6.89
CA GLY A 217 -13.90 0.29 6.36
C GLY A 217 -13.40 1.65 5.84
N SER A 218 -12.09 1.89 5.85
CA SER A 218 -11.49 3.11 5.28
C SER A 218 -11.80 3.27 3.80
N ASN A 219 -12.19 4.49 3.41
CA ASN A 219 -12.33 4.86 2.00
C ASN A 219 -10.95 5.16 1.40
N LYS A 220 -10.43 4.22 0.62
CA LYS A 220 -9.09 4.32 0.02
C LYS A 220 -8.97 5.40 -1.05
N ASP A 221 -10.08 5.85 -1.64
CA ASP A 221 -10.08 6.95 -2.61
C ASP A 221 -9.87 8.33 -1.98
N ILE A 222 -9.88 8.41 -0.65
CA ILE A 222 -9.60 9.66 0.07
C ILE A 222 -8.17 9.68 0.60
N ALA A 223 -7.69 8.59 1.20
CA ALA A 223 -6.40 8.42 1.86
C ALA A 223 -6.04 9.61 2.78
N PHE A 224 -4.74 9.90 2.96
CA PHE A 224 -4.29 10.99 3.84
C PHE A 224 -4.01 12.25 3.02
N ARG A 225 -4.61 13.38 3.40
CA ARG A 225 -4.47 14.64 2.64
C ARG A 225 -4.57 15.88 3.53
N LEU A 226 -3.94 16.95 3.10
CA LEU A 226 -4.15 18.27 3.69
C LEU A 226 -5.42 18.92 3.13
N PRO A 227 -6.11 19.77 3.91
CA PRO A 227 -7.13 20.65 3.37
C PRO A 227 -6.57 21.48 2.22
N CYS A 228 -7.36 21.64 1.16
CA CYS A 228 -6.91 22.39 -0.01
C CYS A 228 -6.82 23.89 0.29
N ASP A 229 -5.70 24.49 -0.06
CA ASP A 229 -5.51 25.94 -0.10
C ASP A 229 -5.88 26.44 -1.51
N PRO A 230 -6.98 27.18 -1.68
CA PRO A 230 -7.43 27.63 -2.99
C PRO A 230 -6.52 28.70 -3.61
N GLY A 231 -5.59 29.26 -2.85
CA GLY A 231 -4.58 30.20 -3.35
C GLY A 231 -3.39 29.54 -4.03
N LEU A 232 -3.35 28.19 -4.09
CA LEU A 232 -2.28 27.42 -4.73
C LEU A 232 -2.86 26.59 -5.88
N ASP A 233 -2.16 26.53 -6.99
CA ASP A 233 -2.56 25.81 -8.20
C ASP A 233 -1.84 24.46 -8.37
N HIS A 234 -1.09 24.03 -7.37
CA HIS A 234 -0.34 22.77 -7.40
C HIS A 234 -0.68 21.86 -6.22
N VAL A 235 -0.41 20.56 -6.38
CA VAL A 235 -0.50 19.53 -5.34
C VAL A 235 0.75 18.65 -5.35
N ALA A 236 1.34 18.44 -4.18
CA ALA A 236 2.43 17.48 -3.97
C ALA A 236 1.86 16.11 -3.57
N VAL A 237 2.37 15.05 -4.19
CA VAL A 237 1.90 13.66 -4.03
C VAL A 237 2.99 12.81 -3.40
N PHE A 238 2.67 12.14 -2.30
CA PHE A 238 3.59 11.33 -1.51
C PHE A 238 3.09 9.89 -1.42
N GLU A 239 4.00 8.93 -1.20
CA GLU A 239 3.60 7.54 -0.96
C GLU A 239 2.96 7.36 0.41
N ALA A 240 3.54 7.93 1.47
CA ALA A 240 3.02 7.77 2.83
C ALA A 240 2.89 9.10 3.61
N PRO A 241 2.05 9.14 4.66
CA PRO A 241 1.87 10.34 5.49
C PRO A 241 3.17 10.87 6.12
N ILE A 242 4.11 9.97 6.47
CA ILE A 242 5.39 10.36 7.07
C ILE A 242 6.25 11.11 6.07
N ASP A 243 6.21 10.77 4.77
CA ASP A 243 6.97 11.45 3.72
C ASP A 243 6.43 12.86 3.50
N LEU A 244 5.10 13.01 3.51
CA LEU A 244 4.47 14.32 3.51
C LEU A 244 4.91 15.16 4.74
N MET A 245 4.94 14.59 5.94
CA MET A 245 5.42 15.29 7.14
C MET A 245 6.92 15.60 7.05
N SER A 246 7.72 14.75 6.42
CA SER A 246 9.15 15.02 6.16
C SER A 246 9.30 16.22 5.22
N PHE A 247 8.51 16.27 4.16
CA PHE A 247 8.46 17.42 3.25
C PHE A 247 8.11 18.72 4.00
N CYS A 248 7.08 18.73 4.84
CA CYS A 248 6.71 19.87 5.67
C CYS A 248 7.83 20.27 6.64
N THR A 249 8.66 19.32 7.08
CA THR A 249 9.79 19.58 7.95
C THR A 249 10.95 20.26 7.23
N LEU A 250 11.28 19.78 6.02
CA LEU A 250 12.38 20.26 5.19
C LEU A 250 12.05 21.61 4.54
N HIS A 251 10.79 21.81 4.15
CA HIS A 251 10.31 22.97 3.39
C HIS A 251 9.35 23.84 4.19
N ARG A 252 9.75 24.25 5.40
CA ARG A 252 8.90 24.95 6.38
C ARG A 252 8.24 26.24 5.89
N GLN A 253 8.81 26.90 4.91
CA GLN A 253 8.28 28.15 4.33
C GLN A 253 7.46 27.90 3.06
N MET A 254 7.41 26.66 2.57
CA MET A 254 6.73 26.30 1.35
C MET A 254 5.30 25.85 1.68
N ARG A 255 4.33 26.58 1.17
CA ARG A 255 2.92 26.15 1.21
C ARG A 255 2.66 25.23 0.03
N SER A 256 2.01 24.12 0.26
CA SER A 256 1.63 23.19 -0.80
C SER A 256 0.33 22.48 -0.42
N ASN A 257 -0.54 22.30 -1.39
CA ASN A 257 -1.56 21.27 -1.30
C ASN A 257 -0.86 19.91 -1.34
N ALA A 258 -1.34 18.93 -0.58
CA ALA A 258 -0.63 17.67 -0.46
C ALA A 258 -1.56 16.48 -0.23
N VAL A 259 -1.24 15.37 -0.89
CA VAL A 259 -1.90 14.08 -0.76
C VAL A 259 -0.84 13.00 -0.53
N ALA A 260 -1.03 12.13 0.47
CA ALA A 260 -0.28 10.90 0.62
C ALA A 260 -1.21 9.73 0.26
N LEU A 261 -0.81 8.95 -0.73
CA LEU A 261 -1.62 7.87 -1.32
C LEU A 261 -1.86 6.69 -0.36
N CYS A 262 -1.01 6.55 0.66
CA CYS A 262 -0.94 5.39 1.57
C CYS A 262 -0.67 4.07 0.83
N GLY A 263 0.16 4.14 -0.20
CA GLY A 263 0.56 3.14 -1.18
C GLY A 263 0.81 3.81 -2.52
N LEU A 264 0.60 3.09 -3.61
CA LEU A 264 0.83 3.61 -4.98
C LEU A 264 -0.46 3.65 -5.82
N TYR A 265 -1.64 3.52 -5.17
CA TYR A 265 -2.94 3.62 -5.81
C TYR A 265 -3.32 5.10 -6.03
N ARG A 266 -3.68 5.46 -7.26
CA ARG A 266 -3.91 6.87 -7.65
C ARG A 266 -5.25 7.46 -7.22
N GLY A 267 -6.22 6.64 -6.81
CA GLY A 267 -7.57 7.08 -6.44
C GLY A 267 -7.64 8.32 -5.53
N PRO A 268 -6.79 8.44 -4.49
CA PRO A 268 -6.72 9.63 -3.64
C PRO A 268 -6.37 10.92 -4.39
N LEU A 269 -5.46 10.85 -5.36
CA LEU A 269 -5.10 12.00 -6.19
C LEU A 269 -6.25 12.37 -7.14
N ASP A 270 -6.84 11.38 -7.83
CA ASP A 270 -8.00 11.59 -8.71
C ASP A 270 -9.16 12.27 -7.97
N ASN A 271 -9.44 11.80 -6.74
CA ASN A 271 -10.47 12.37 -5.90
C ASN A 271 -10.15 13.80 -5.51
N TYR A 272 -8.91 14.06 -5.09
CA TYR A 272 -8.47 15.40 -4.67
C TYR A 272 -8.53 16.41 -5.82
N LEU A 273 -8.11 16.03 -7.03
CA LEU A 273 -8.18 16.86 -8.23
C LEU A 273 -9.63 17.13 -8.65
N ARG A 274 -10.51 16.14 -8.56
CA ARG A 274 -11.94 16.29 -8.87
C ARG A 274 -12.63 17.26 -7.91
N GLU A 275 -12.27 17.23 -6.63
CA GLU A 275 -12.79 18.18 -5.64
C GLU A 275 -12.18 19.59 -5.78
N ASN A 276 -11.01 19.71 -6.41
CA ASN A 276 -10.24 20.96 -6.53
C ASN A 276 -9.81 21.24 -7.99
N PRO A 277 -10.75 21.56 -8.89
CA PRO A 277 -10.48 21.68 -10.34
C PRO A 277 -9.58 22.86 -10.72
N HIS A 278 -9.27 23.77 -9.80
CA HIS A 278 -8.34 24.87 -10.00
C HIS A 278 -6.87 24.43 -9.96
N LEU A 279 -6.57 23.21 -9.47
CA LEU A 279 -5.23 22.67 -9.44
C LEU A 279 -4.76 22.33 -10.86
N LYS A 280 -3.58 22.83 -11.25
CA LYS A 280 -3.01 22.73 -12.60
C LYS A 280 -1.70 21.96 -12.64
N GLN A 281 -1.07 21.77 -11.49
CA GLN A 281 0.25 21.16 -11.40
C GLN A 281 0.24 20.02 -10.38
N ILE A 282 0.84 18.90 -10.77
CA ILE A 282 1.08 17.75 -9.90
C ILE A 282 2.58 17.61 -9.70
N VAL A 283 3.03 17.60 -8.46
CA VAL A 283 4.44 17.38 -8.08
C VAL A 283 4.55 16.00 -7.45
N LEU A 284 5.14 15.04 -8.16
CA LEU A 284 5.33 13.69 -7.66
C LEU A 284 6.55 13.66 -6.72
N CYS A 285 6.31 13.24 -5.48
CA CYS A 285 7.32 13.07 -4.43
C CYS A 285 7.25 11.62 -3.91
N LEU A 286 7.27 10.66 -4.82
CA LEU A 286 7.25 9.23 -4.54
C LEU A 286 8.65 8.73 -4.18
N ASP A 287 8.74 7.54 -3.57
CA ASP A 287 10.01 6.93 -3.21
C ASP A 287 10.85 6.64 -4.47
N ALA A 288 12.17 6.77 -4.36
CA ALA A 288 13.10 6.54 -5.48
C ALA A 288 13.45 5.06 -5.69
N ASP A 289 12.63 4.15 -5.16
CA ASP A 289 12.75 2.72 -5.39
C ASP A 289 12.04 2.27 -6.68
N GLY A 290 12.18 0.98 -7.06
CA GLY A 290 11.58 0.46 -8.30
C GLY A 290 10.07 0.69 -8.38
N PRO A 291 9.26 0.29 -7.38
CA PRO A 291 7.81 0.52 -7.38
C PRO A 291 7.41 1.99 -7.48
N GLY A 292 8.11 2.88 -6.76
CA GLY A 292 7.85 4.33 -6.78
C GLY A 292 8.15 4.95 -8.13
N GLN A 293 9.24 4.53 -8.80
CA GLN A 293 9.59 4.97 -10.15
C GLN A 293 8.57 4.50 -11.20
N GLU A 294 8.17 3.22 -11.15
CA GLU A 294 7.12 2.69 -12.05
C GLU A 294 5.78 3.40 -11.86
N ALA A 295 5.42 3.73 -10.62
CA ALA A 295 4.22 4.49 -10.33
C ALA A 295 4.31 5.93 -10.86
N ALA A 296 5.47 6.57 -10.70
CA ALA A 296 5.70 7.92 -11.22
C ALA A 296 5.58 7.97 -12.76
N GLU A 297 6.15 6.99 -13.48
CA GLU A 297 6.00 6.86 -14.93
C GLU A 297 4.54 6.71 -15.35
N LYS A 298 3.78 5.83 -14.68
CA LYS A 298 2.33 5.66 -14.94
C LYS A 298 1.55 6.95 -14.71
N PHE A 299 1.86 7.69 -13.65
CA PHE A 299 1.18 8.96 -13.38
C PHE A 299 1.50 10.02 -14.45
N LEU A 300 2.74 10.06 -14.95
CA LEU A 300 3.12 10.96 -16.04
C LEU A 300 2.38 10.64 -17.33
N ASP A 301 2.15 9.37 -17.64
CA ASP A 301 1.41 8.93 -18.83
C ASP A 301 -0.09 9.22 -18.72
N GLU A 302 -0.66 9.13 -17.52
CA GLU A 302 -2.11 9.25 -17.29
C GLU A 302 -2.59 10.68 -17.06
N TYR A 303 -1.72 11.58 -16.57
CA TYR A 303 -2.01 13.01 -16.43
C TYR A 303 -1.33 13.79 -17.53
N PRO A 304 -2.07 14.23 -18.58
CA PRO A 304 -1.47 14.96 -19.70
C PRO A 304 -0.82 16.26 -19.22
N GLN A 305 0.35 16.54 -19.77
CA GLN A 305 1.16 17.74 -19.47
C GLN A 305 0.49 19.01 -20.02
#